data_57fd7122ff5abeee421aa4edf5b28cfd
#
_entry.id   57fd7122ff5abeee421aa4edf5b28cfd
#
_cell.length_a   1.000
_cell.length_b   1.000
_cell.length_c   1.000
_cell.angle_alpha   90.00
_cell.angle_beta   90.00
_cell.angle_gamma   90.00
#
_symmetry.space_group_name_H-M   'P 1'
#
loop_
_entity.id
_entity.type
_entity.pdbx_description
1 polymer ?
#
loop_
_entity_poly.entity_id
_entity_poly.type
_entity_poly.pdbx_seq_one_letter_code
_entity_poly.pdbx_strand_id
1 'polypeptide(L)'
;MERTNNQGCQKVGMLDIKGLETCRRVYSADGISPTLTASDGGYRQVKIFDTKRLRVRKLTPKEYGILQAFPMERWKQVVSDCQAYKQFGNAVTVTLFKAIAEEIANSIHEAEKGA
;
A
#
# COMPACT_ATOMS: atom_id res chain seq x y z
N MET A 1 14.50 -25.77 5.26
CA MET A 1 14.14 -24.48 5.85
C MET A 1 12.66 -24.22 5.59
N GLU A 2 11.87 -24.45 6.61
CA GLU A 2 10.43 -24.25 6.48
C GLU A 2 10.15 -22.77 6.23
N ARG A 3 9.61 -22.47 5.07
CA ARG A 3 8.99 -21.18 4.84
C ARG A 3 7.74 -21.14 5.71
N THR A 4 7.86 -20.60 6.89
CA THR A 4 6.67 -20.17 7.59
C THR A 4 5.96 -19.21 6.67
N ASN A 5 4.75 -19.56 6.28
CA ASN A 5 3.86 -18.66 5.52
C ASN A 5 3.49 -17.46 6.41
N ASN A 6 4.47 -16.61 6.65
CA ASN A 6 4.25 -15.35 7.31
C ASN A 6 3.62 -14.41 6.30
N GLN A 7 2.31 -14.52 6.15
CA GLN A 7 1.52 -13.66 5.27
C GLN A 7 1.43 -12.22 5.80
N GLY A 8 2.24 -11.87 6.77
CA GLY A 8 2.24 -10.55 7.38
C GLY A 8 3.37 -9.64 6.90
N CYS A 9 3.42 -8.45 7.45
CA CYS A 9 4.50 -7.50 7.24
C CYS A 9 5.79 -8.07 7.83
N GLN A 10 6.85 -8.11 7.05
CA GLN A 10 8.15 -8.60 7.49
C GLN A 10 9.09 -7.43 7.77
N LYS A 11 9.18 -7.06 9.03
CA LYS A 11 10.11 -6.02 9.47
C LYS A 11 11.53 -6.55 9.46
N VAL A 12 12.45 -5.88 8.78
CA VAL A 12 13.86 -6.28 8.71
C VAL A 12 14.78 -5.38 9.56
N GLY A 13 14.33 -4.24 10.00
CA GLY A 13 15.12 -3.34 10.82
C GLY A 13 14.43 -2.02 11.12
N MET A 14 15.17 -1.11 11.75
CA MET A 14 14.73 0.25 12.06
C MET A 14 15.82 1.25 11.70
N LEU A 15 15.40 2.40 11.19
CA LEU A 15 16.31 3.51 10.92
C LEU A 15 16.63 4.28 12.21
N ASP A 16 17.85 4.78 12.30
CA ASP A 16 18.27 5.68 13.38
C ASP A 16 17.98 7.13 13.00
N ILE A 17 16.70 7.47 12.98
CA ILE A 17 16.20 8.81 12.69
C ILE A 17 15.22 9.24 13.78
N LYS A 18 14.98 10.55 13.89
CA LYS A 18 13.96 11.07 14.79
C LYS A 18 12.57 10.79 14.23
N GLY A 19 11.65 10.40 15.11
CA GLY A 19 10.27 10.21 14.75
C GLY A 19 9.61 9.04 15.46
N LEU A 20 8.36 8.78 15.10
CA LEU A 20 7.60 7.66 15.63
C LEU A 20 8.21 6.34 15.16
N GLU A 21 8.09 5.31 15.99
CA GLU A 21 8.59 3.97 15.66
C GLU A 21 8.08 3.49 14.30
N THR A 22 6.82 3.72 13.99
CA THR A 22 6.19 3.32 12.72
C THR A 22 6.87 3.94 11.50
N CYS A 23 7.42 5.16 11.65
CA CYS A 23 8.13 5.84 10.56
C CYS A 23 9.56 5.33 10.36
N ARG A 24 10.10 4.66 11.38
CA ARG A 24 11.50 4.17 11.40
C ARG A 24 11.62 2.74 10.89
N ARG A 25 10.52 2.01 10.82
CA ARG A 25 10.52 0.60 10.42
C ARG A 25 10.88 0.42 8.95
N VAL A 26 11.70 -0.60 8.70
CA VAL A 26 12.08 -1.02 7.34
C VAL A 26 11.52 -2.42 7.10
N TYR A 27 10.89 -2.63 5.97
CA TYR A 27 10.21 -3.88 5.64
C TYR A 27 10.90 -4.62 4.50
N SER A 28 10.74 -5.94 4.48
CA SER A 28 11.17 -6.77 3.36
C SER A 28 10.21 -6.65 2.19
N ALA A 29 10.74 -6.70 0.97
CA ALA A 29 9.93 -6.74 -0.24
C ALA A 29 9.16 -8.06 -0.41
N ASP A 30 9.52 -9.11 0.34
CA ASP A 30 8.90 -10.44 0.26
C ASP A 30 7.64 -10.57 1.12
N GLY A 31 7.39 -9.61 2.00
CA GLY A 31 6.20 -9.60 2.86
C GLY A 31 5.06 -8.76 2.29
N ILE A 32 3.96 -8.70 3.05
CA ILE A 32 2.83 -7.82 2.74
C ILE A 32 3.18 -6.40 3.15
N SER A 33 2.71 -5.41 2.39
CA SER A 33 2.87 -4.01 2.75
C SER A 33 2.06 -3.65 3.99
N PRO A 34 2.63 -2.83 4.90
CA PRO A 34 1.82 -2.22 5.95
C PRO A 34 0.83 -1.21 5.36
N THR A 35 -0.07 -0.71 6.20
CA THR A 35 -1.05 0.30 5.80
C THR A 35 -0.35 1.52 5.17
N LEU A 36 -0.80 1.92 3.99
CA LEU A 36 -0.35 3.14 3.34
C LEU A 36 -1.07 4.32 3.98
N THR A 37 -0.30 5.26 4.53
CA THR A 37 -0.87 6.42 5.21
C THR A 37 -0.95 7.63 4.28
N ALA A 38 -1.95 8.48 4.51
CA ALA A 38 -2.16 9.73 3.78
C ALA A 38 -1.42 10.91 4.44
N SER A 39 -0.25 10.66 4.99
CA SER A 39 0.48 11.70 5.73
C SER A 39 1.25 12.64 4.81
N ASP A 40 1.27 13.91 5.21
CA ASP A 40 2.02 14.95 4.52
C ASP A 40 3.52 14.77 4.76
N GLY A 41 4.24 14.47 3.72
CA GLY A 41 5.69 14.57 3.63
C GLY A 41 6.53 13.93 4.76
N GLY A 42 7.79 14.19 4.74
CA GLY A 42 8.74 13.72 5.73
C GLY A 42 9.06 12.23 5.60
N TYR A 43 9.35 11.60 6.71
CA TYR A 43 9.78 10.20 6.75
C TYR A 43 8.63 9.22 7.00
N ARG A 44 7.41 9.60 6.68
CA ARG A 44 6.21 8.80 6.98
C ARG A 44 5.86 7.76 5.93
N GLN A 45 6.50 7.82 4.76
CA GLN A 45 6.29 6.83 3.72
C GLN A 45 6.87 5.46 4.13
N VAL A 46 6.27 4.41 3.60
CA VAL A 46 6.75 3.04 3.81
C VAL A 46 8.16 2.90 3.26
N LYS A 47 9.04 2.32 4.05
CA LYS A 47 10.44 2.07 3.69
C LYS A 47 10.69 0.59 3.51
N ILE A 48 11.42 0.24 2.46
CA ILE A 48 11.78 -1.15 2.15
C ILE A 48 13.28 -1.30 2.03
N PHE A 49 13.75 -2.53 2.24
CA PHE A 49 15.13 -2.90 1.94
C PHE A 49 15.20 -3.40 0.49
N ASP A 50 15.87 -2.63 -0.34
CA ASP A 50 16.09 -2.97 -1.76
C ASP A 50 17.29 -3.93 -1.86
N THR A 51 17.01 -5.21 -2.06
CA THR A 51 18.03 -6.26 -2.13
C THR A 51 18.94 -6.14 -3.35
N LYS A 52 18.44 -5.55 -4.45
CA LYS A 52 19.23 -5.37 -5.67
C LYS A 52 20.30 -4.28 -5.50
N ARG A 53 19.96 -3.22 -4.79
CA ARG A 53 20.85 -2.07 -4.57
C ARG A 53 21.49 -2.07 -3.18
N LEU A 54 21.12 -3.04 -2.33
CA LEU A 54 21.61 -3.20 -0.96
C LEU A 54 21.43 -1.92 -0.12
N ARG A 55 20.28 -1.29 -0.23
CA ARG A 55 19.99 -0.06 0.52
C ARG A 55 18.51 0.03 0.92
N VAL A 56 18.27 0.82 1.96
CA VAL A 56 16.92 1.19 2.39
C VAL A 56 16.43 2.35 1.51
N ARG A 57 15.21 2.24 1.01
CA ARG A 57 14.54 3.33 0.29
C ARG A 57 13.08 3.43 0.66
N LYS A 58 12.50 4.60 0.49
CA LYS A 58 11.04 4.76 0.59
C LYS A 58 10.39 4.30 -0.72
N LEU A 59 9.13 3.87 -0.63
CA LEU A 59 8.34 3.56 -1.81
C LEU A 59 8.04 4.83 -2.62
N THR A 60 8.01 4.72 -3.93
CA THR A 60 7.61 5.81 -4.81
C THR A 60 6.09 5.96 -4.85
N PRO A 61 5.54 7.12 -5.24
CA PRO A 61 4.08 7.26 -5.42
C PRO A 61 3.49 6.24 -6.38
N LYS A 62 4.20 5.91 -7.44
CA LYS A 62 3.77 4.87 -8.38
C LYS A 62 3.66 3.50 -7.72
N GLU A 63 4.60 3.15 -6.87
CA GLU A 63 4.57 1.90 -6.10
C GLU A 63 3.39 1.87 -5.13
N TYR A 64 3.05 3.00 -4.52
CA TYR A 64 1.83 3.13 -3.72
C TYR A 64 0.58 2.80 -4.53
N GLY A 65 0.49 3.33 -5.75
CA GLY A 65 -0.61 3.05 -6.65
C GLY A 65 -0.70 1.56 -7.02
N ILE A 66 0.43 0.93 -7.28
CA ILE A 66 0.50 -0.51 -7.59
C ILE A 66 0.01 -1.34 -6.39
N LEU A 67 0.42 -1.00 -5.18
CA LEU A 67 -0.02 -1.69 -3.96
C LEU A 67 -1.53 -1.54 -3.71
N GLN A 68 -2.12 -0.43 -4.14
CA GLN A 68 -3.57 -0.22 -4.09
C GLN A 68 -4.30 -0.80 -5.31
N ALA A 69 -3.60 -1.51 -6.18
CA ALA A 69 -4.13 -2.16 -7.39
C ALA A 69 -4.74 -1.20 -8.41
N PHE A 70 -4.28 0.04 -8.48
CA PHE A 70 -4.67 0.97 -9.54
C PHE A 70 -4.07 0.58 -10.90
N PRO A 71 -4.78 0.82 -12.01
CA PRO A 71 -4.26 0.58 -13.36
C PRO A 71 -3.22 1.65 -13.74
N MET A 72 -1.98 1.45 -13.34
CA MET A 72 -0.91 2.44 -13.43
C MET A 72 -0.51 2.79 -14.86
N GLU A 73 -0.85 1.99 -15.83
CA GLU A 73 -0.66 2.28 -17.26
C GLU A 73 -1.44 3.50 -17.75
N ARG A 74 -2.56 3.83 -17.06
CA ARG A 74 -3.41 4.98 -17.34
C ARG A 74 -3.14 6.15 -16.40
N TRP A 75 -2.30 5.94 -15.42
CA TRP A 75 -2.03 6.96 -14.40
C TRP A 75 -0.90 7.89 -14.84
N LYS A 76 -1.13 9.17 -14.67
CA LYS A 76 -0.11 10.19 -14.87
C LYS A 76 -0.10 11.11 -13.66
N GLN A 77 1.08 11.29 -13.07
CA GLN A 77 1.23 12.20 -11.94
C GLN A 77 1.19 13.65 -12.42
N VAL A 78 0.19 14.40 -11.98
CA VAL A 78 0.03 15.83 -12.28
C VAL A 78 0.15 16.71 -11.03
N VAL A 79 0.46 16.09 -9.90
CA VAL A 79 0.64 16.75 -8.59
C VAL A 79 2.00 16.41 -8.02
N SER A 80 2.41 17.11 -6.94
CA SER A 80 3.65 16.79 -6.25
C SER A 80 3.63 15.38 -5.66
N ASP A 81 4.81 14.82 -5.39
CA ASP A 81 4.93 13.50 -4.77
C ASP A 81 4.16 13.43 -3.45
N CYS A 82 4.26 14.46 -2.63
CA CYS A 82 3.54 14.54 -1.35
C CYS A 82 2.03 14.40 -1.54
N GLN A 83 1.46 15.09 -2.52
CA GLN A 83 0.04 15.01 -2.84
C GLN A 83 -0.33 13.65 -3.43
N ALA A 84 0.53 13.07 -4.25
CA ALA A 84 0.32 11.73 -4.81
C ALA A 84 0.27 10.66 -3.71
N TYR A 85 1.19 10.68 -2.75
CA TYR A 85 1.16 9.80 -1.58
C TYR A 85 -0.14 9.94 -0.80
N LYS A 86 -0.58 11.17 -0.58
CA LYS A 86 -1.81 11.46 0.14
C LYS A 86 -3.04 10.92 -0.60
N GLN A 87 -3.09 11.08 -1.90
CA GLN A 87 -4.17 10.55 -2.73
C GLN A 87 -4.25 9.02 -2.65
N PHE A 88 -3.14 8.33 -2.79
CA PHE A 88 -3.11 6.86 -2.70
C PHE A 88 -3.36 6.36 -1.28
N GLY A 89 -2.90 7.06 -0.27
CA GLY A 89 -3.15 6.71 1.13
C GLY A 89 -4.63 6.83 1.50
N ASN A 90 -5.33 7.81 0.95
CA ASN A 90 -6.78 8.01 1.16
C ASN A 90 -7.64 7.09 0.28
N ALA A 91 -7.05 6.47 -0.73
CA ALA A 91 -7.78 5.61 -1.65
C ALA A 91 -8.06 4.23 -1.03
N VAL A 92 -9.06 3.55 -1.57
CA VAL A 92 -9.37 2.16 -1.24
C VAL A 92 -8.66 1.24 -2.23
N THR A 93 -8.18 0.08 -1.76
CA THR A 93 -7.62 -0.95 -2.64
C THR A 93 -8.66 -1.35 -3.69
N VAL A 94 -8.32 -1.18 -4.97
CA VAL A 94 -9.28 -1.34 -6.08
C VAL A 94 -9.88 -2.74 -6.13
N THR A 95 -9.05 -3.77 -5.99
CA THR A 95 -9.52 -5.17 -6.01
C THR A 95 -10.45 -5.50 -4.87
N LEU A 96 -10.17 -5.00 -3.67
CA LEU A 96 -11.03 -5.18 -2.50
C LEU A 96 -12.38 -4.48 -2.69
N PHE A 97 -12.35 -3.22 -3.13
CA PHE A 97 -13.57 -2.45 -3.38
C PHE A 97 -14.43 -3.10 -4.46
N LYS A 98 -13.80 -3.59 -5.53
CA LYS A 98 -14.49 -4.29 -6.61
C LYS A 98 -15.23 -5.53 -6.10
N ALA A 99 -14.58 -6.34 -5.26
CA ALA A 99 -15.19 -7.53 -4.67
C ALA A 99 -16.40 -7.17 -3.79
N ILE A 100 -16.28 -6.14 -2.96
CA ILE A 100 -17.37 -5.65 -2.11
C ILE A 100 -18.53 -5.12 -2.96
N ALA A 101 -18.23 -4.34 -4.00
CA ALA A 101 -19.24 -3.78 -4.90
C ALA A 101 -20.01 -4.88 -5.65
N GLU A 102 -19.33 -5.93 -6.08
CA GLU A 102 -19.96 -7.09 -6.73
C GLU A 102 -20.94 -7.79 -5.80
N GLU A 103 -20.58 -7.98 -4.53
CA GLU A 103 -21.47 -8.58 -3.53
C GLU A 103 -22.70 -7.71 -3.26
N ILE A 104 -22.54 -6.40 -3.18
CA ILE A 104 -23.65 -5.46 -3.01
C ILE A 104 -24.57 -5.52 -4.22
N ALA A 105 -24.04 -5.53 -5.44
CA ALA A 105 -24.80 -5.62 -6.68
C ALA A 105 -25.61 -6.94 -6.75
N ASN A 106 -24.98 -8.05 -6.36
CA ASN A 106 -25.65 -9.35 -6.30
C ASN A 106 -26.81 -9.36 -5.28
N SER A 107 -26.60 -8.77 -4.12
CA SER A 107 -27.62 -8.64 -3.08
C SER A 107 -28.83 -7.83 -3.56
N ILE A 108 -28.59 -6.72 -4.26
CA ILE A 108 -29.64 -5.89 -4.85
C ILE A 108 -30.41 -6.68 -5.91
N HIS A 109 -29.71 -7.44 -6.76
CA HIS A 109 -30.30 -8.27 -7.81
C HIS A 109 -31.20 -9.37 -7.23
N GLU A 110 -30.78 -10.04 -6.18
CA GLU A 110 -31.55 -11.06 -5.49
C GLU A 110 -32.80 -10.45 -4.83
N ALA A 111 -32.69 -9.27 -4.23
CA ALA A 111 -33.81 -8.56 -3.64
C ALA A 111 -34.88 -8.18 -4.69
N GLU A 112 -34.46 -7.77 -5.88
CA GLU A 112 -35.35 -7.46 -7.00
C GLU A 112 -36.07 -8.70 -7.53
N LYS A 113 -35.39 -9.85 -7.57
CA LYS A 113 -36.01 -11.12 -8.01
C LYS A 113 -36.98 -11.69 -6.99
N GLY A 114 -36.82 -11.37 -5.72
CA GLY A 114 -37.67 -11.83 -4.63
C GLY A 114 -38.92 -10.97 -4.40
N ALA A 115 -39.07 -9.90 -5.14
CA ALA A 115 -40.20 -8.99 -5.02
C ALA A 115 -41.37 -9.42 -5.93
#